data_c325d421d2ad4a5f9342bad62753225f
#
_entry.id   c325d421d2ad4a5f9342bad62753225f
#
_cell.length_a   1.000
_cell.length_b   1.000
_cell.length_c   1.000
_cell.angle_alpha   90.00
_cell.angle_beta   90.00
_cell.angle_gamma   90.00
#
_symmetry.space_group_name_H-M   'P 1'
#
loop_
_entity.id
_entity.type
_entity.pdbx_description
1 polymer ?
#
loop_
_entity_poly.entity_id
_entity_poly.type
_entity_poly.pdbx_seq_one_letter_code
_entity_poly.pdbx_strand_id
1 'polypeptide(L)'
;MRVYSTFLLAGPLLLSVACGTTSQSQTHSDVVEASSGGVESVVARVGDREITMAELDQKVLATNVQIFQELYNARSAALAELVAEVLLAREAEKRGITVDELIEQEITSDVTPVTDEDIDAFYEQNRVGLRGQTRDQVGPQIREFLESQDEGIVRQSYIDGLRDEAGVHVALSPPRVPVTVASNERIRGSGDAEVTIIEYSDFQ
;
A
#
# COMPACT_ATOMS: atom_id res chain seq x y z
N MET A 1 5.98 -63.45 19.62
CA MET A 1 5.14 -63.59 20.81
C MET A 1 3.98 -62.62 20.60
N ARG A 2 2.85 -63.12 20.08
CA ARG A 2 1.62 -63.53 20.79
C ARG A 2 1.13 -62.37 21.67
N VAL A 3 -0.11 -61.84 21.62
CA VAL A 3 -1.43 -62.51 21.47
C VAL A 3 -2.49 -61.48 21.04
N TYR A 4 -3.42 -61.91 20.22
CA TYR A 4 -4.72 -61.36 19.84
C TYR A 4 -5.64 -61.03 21.03
N SER A 5 -6.58 -60.08 20.89
CA SER A 5 -7.94 -60.32 21.36
C SER A 5 -8.95 -59.41 20.66
N THR A 6 -9.77 -60.03 19.92
CA THR A 6 -11.03 -59.63 19.30
C THR A 6 -12.13 -59.59 20.36
N PHE A 7 -13.03 -58.61 20.38
CA PHE A 7 -14.39 -58.75 20.88
C PHE A 7 -15.40 -57.97 20.07
N LEU A 8 -16.21 -58.72 19.36
CA LEU A 8 -17.47 -58.35 18.72
C LEU A 8 -18.58 -58.44 19.77
N LEU A 9 -19.50 -57.46 19.82
CA LEU A 9 -20.85 -57.70 20.25
C LEU A 9 -21.81 -56.69 19.62
N ALA A 10 -22.73 -57.20 18.85
CA ALA A 10 -23.85 -56.55 18.21
C ALA A 10 -25.07 -56.50 19.15
N GLY A 11 -25.93 -55.57 18.97
CA GLY A 11 -27.29 -55.62 19.48
C GLY A 11 -28.05 -54.28 19.29
N PRO A 12 -29.33 -54.36 18.85
CA PRO A 12 -30.00 -53.29 18.17
C PRO A 12 -31.14 -52.62 18.98
N LEU A 13 -31.74 -51.63 18.35
CA LEU A 13 -33.13 -51.09 18.51
C LEU A 13 -33.38 -50.08 19.62
N LEU A 14 -33.83 -48.89 19.29
CA LEU A 14 -35.25 -48.49 19.20
C LEU A 14 -35.38 -46.98 18.91
N LEU A 15 -36.35 -46.68 18.09
CA LEU A 15 -36.87 -45.35 17.74
C LEU A 15 -37.35 -44.57 18.96
N SER A 16 -37.10 -43.27 18.96
CA SER A 16 -38.03 -42.27 19.46
C SER A 16 -37.92 -40.96 18.72
N VAL A 17 -38.95 -40.64 17.97
CA VAL A 17 -39.23 -39.35 17.36
C VAL A 17 -39.57 -38.37 18.48
N ALA A 18 -38.80 -37.27 18.56
CA ALA A 18 -39.22 -36.11 19.31
C ALA A 18 -38.95 -34.87 18.43
N CYS A 19 -40.06 -34.32 17.90
CA CYS A 19 -40.12 -32.99 17.35
C CYS A 19 -39.76 -31.98 18.45
N GLY A 20 -38.59 -31.35 18.31
CA GLY A 20 -38.21 -30.17 19.05
C GLY A 20 -37.86 -29.08 18.06
N THR A 21 -38.79 -28.18 17.81
CA THR A 21 -38.55 -26.90 17.11
C THR A 21 -37.63 -26.04 17.96
N THR A 22 -36.36 -26.14 17.74
CA THR A 22 -35.39 -25.16 18.29
C THR A 22 -35.21 -24.10 17.24
N SER A 23 -35.80 -22.93 17.45
CA SER A 23 -35.43 -21.68 16.76
C SER A 23 -33.96 -21.42 17.02
N GLN A 24 -33.13 -21.78 16.09
CA GLN A 24 -31.78 -21.23 16.02
C GLN A 24 -31.88 -19.79 15.52
N SER A 25 -31.75 -18.85 16.44
CA SER A 25 -31.40 -17.49 16.11
C SER A 25 -30.04 -17.54 15.43
N GLN A 26 -30.06 -17.53 14.09
CA GLN A 26 -28.86 -17.20 13.31
C GLN A 26 -28.55 -15.74 13.57
N THR A 27 -27.65 -15.48 14.50
CA THR A 27 -26.90 -14.23 14.48
C THR A 27 -26.14 -14.20 13.15
N HIS A 28 -26.74 -13.51 12.18
CA HIS A 28 -25.99 -13.02 11.04
C HIS A 28 -24.92 -12.08 11.61
N SER A 29 -23.72 -12.62 11.81
CA SER A 29 -22.53 -11.82 11.77
C SER A 29 -22.39 -11.41 10.31
N ASP A 30 -22.97 -10.28 9.96
CA ASP A 30 -22.57 -9.53 8.76
C ASP A 30 -21.10 -9.13 8.95
N VAL A 31 -20.22 -10.08 8.69
CA VAL A 31 -18.88 -9.75 8.25
C VAL A 31 -19.14 -8.98 6.96
N VAL A 32 -18.94 -7.67 7.02
CA VAL A 32 -18.79 -6.85 5.83
C VAL A 32 -17.59 -7.43 5.10
N GLU A 33 -17.84 -8.42 4.25
CA GLU A 33 -16.93 -8.74 3.17
C GLU A 33 -16.78 -7.43 2.40
N ALA A 34 -15.67 -6.75 2.62
CA ALA A 34 -15.21 -5.72 1.71
C ALA A 34 -15.09 -6.43 0.36
N SER A 35 -16.18 -6.35 -0.40
CA SER A 35 -16.24 -6.87 -1.75
C SER A 35 -15.05 -6.30 -2.48
N SER A 36 -14.05 -7.12 -2.72
CA SER A 36 -13.04 -6.90 -3.75
C SER A 36 -13.75 -7.02 -5.10
N GLY A 37 -14.70 -6.10 -5.35
CA GLY A 37 -15.39 -5.98 -6.60
C GLY A 37 -14.34 -5.60 -7.64
N GLY A 38 -13.95 -6.57 -8.47
CA GLY A 38 -13.13 -6.27 -9.65
C GLY A 38 -13.84 -5.19 -10.47
N VAL A 39 -13.10 -4.51 -11.32
CA VAL A 39 -13.59 -3.41 -12.19
C VAL A 39 -14.88 -3.76 -12.95
N GLU A 40 -15.14 -5.05 -13.19
CA GLU A 40 -16.32 -5.57 -13.89
C GLU A 40 -17.49 -5.95 -12.95
N SER A 41 -17.36 -5.77 -11.62
CA SER A 41 -18.45 -6.14 -10.71
C SER A 41 -19.68 -5.26 -10.91
N VAL A 42 -20.86 -5.89 -10.98
CA VAL A 42 -22.14 -5.19 -11.06
C VAL A 42 -22.49 -4.61 -9.69
N VAL A 43 -22.63 -3.29 -9.62
CA VAL A 43 -22.94 -2.55 -8.38
C VAL A 43 -24.41 -2.18 -8.27
N ALA A 44 -25.13 -2.13 -9.40
CA ALA A 44 -26.58 -1.90 -9.41
C ALA A 44 -27.21 -2.51 -10.66
N ARG A 45 -28.53 -2.80 -10.57
CA ARG A 45 -29.33 -3.28 -11.70
C ARG A 45 -30.64 -2.51 -11.75
N VAL A 46 -30.96 -1.98 -12.93
CA VAL A 46 -32.21 -1.22 -13.18
C VAL A 46 -32.89 -1.85 -14.39
N GLY A 47 -33.91 -2.67 -14.14
CA GLY A 47 -34.48 -3.53 -15.16
C GLY A 47 -33.43 -4.47 -15.73
N ASP A 48 -33.23 -4.44 -17.05
CA ASP A 48 -32.24 -5.26 -17.74
C ASP A 48 -30.85 -4.58 -17.84
N ARG A 49 -30.72 -3.34 -17.36
CA ARG A 49 -29.47 -2.61 -17.37
C ARG A 49 -28.66 -2.86 -16.11
N GLU A 50 -27.45 -3.32 -16.29
CA GLU A 50 -26.43 -3.41 -15.23
C GLU A 50 -25.55 -2.17 -15.21
N ILE A 51 -25.20 -1.71 -14.00
CA ILE A 51 -24.22 -0.66 -13.75
C ILE A 51 -23.03 -1.34 -13.09
N THR A 52 -21.86 -1.18 -13.68
CA THR A 52 -20.61 -1.78 -13.16
C THR A 52 -19.85 -0.81 -12.27
N MET A 53 -18.92 -1.36 -11.48
CA MET A 53 -17.99 -0.54 -10.69
C MET A 53 -17.16 0.38 -11.61
N ALA A 54 -16.74 -0.10 -12.79
CA ALA A 54 -16.01 0.72 -13.75
C ALA A 54 -16.81 1.94 -14.23
N GLU A 55 -18.10 1.77 -14.53
CA GLU A 55 -18.96 2.91 -14.92
C GLU A 55 -19.14 3.90 -13.75
N LEU A 56 -19.29 3.40 -12.53
CA LEU A 56 -19.38 4.22 -11.33
C LEU A 56 -18.09 5.01 -11.11
N ASP A 57 -16.94 4.34 -11.17
CA ASP A 57 -15.62 4.94 -11.01
C ASP A 57 -15.34 6.02 -12.08
N GLN A 58 -15.72 5.77 -13.33
CA GLN A 58 -15.63 6.80 -14.39
C GLN A 58 -16.46 8.05 -14.05
N LYS A 59 -17.64 7.85 -13.49
CA LYS A 59 -18.50 8.97 -13.09
C LYS A 59 -17.90 9.77 -11.93
N VAL A 60 -17.34 9.07 -10.94
CA VAL A 60 -16.66 9.72 -9.81
C VAL A 60 -15.40 10.41 -10.28
N LEU A 61 -14.59 9.78 -11.14
CA LEU A 61 -13.35 10.35 -11.68
C LEU A 61 -13.61 11.67 -12.44
N ALA A 62 -14.71 11.73 -13.21
CA ALA A 62 -15.09 12.94 -13.94
C ALA A 62 -15.50 14.10 -13.03
N THR A 63 -15.92 13.82 -11.78
CA THR A 63 -16.38 14.85 -10.82
C THR A 63 -15.40 15.11 -9.67
N ASN A 64 -14.55 14.15 -9.35
CA ASN A 64 -13.62 14.23 -8.23
C ASN A 64 -12.34 13.41 -8.50
N VAL A 65 -11.48 13.91 -9.36
CA VAL A 65 -10.20 13.27 -9.70
C VAL A 65 -9.27 13.14 -8.49
N GLN A 66 -9.39 14.04 -7.52
CA GLN A 66 -8.49 14.09 -6.36
C GLN A 66 -8.57 12.80 -5.51
N ILE A 67 -9.76 12.24 -5.31
CA ILE A 67 -9.92 10.97 -4.57
C ILE A 67 -9.12 9.84 -5.23
N PHE A 68 -9.17 9.76 -6.56
CA PHE A 68 -8.42 8.74 -7.30
C PHE A 68 -6.91 8.98 -7.24
N GLN A 69 -6.48 10.25 -7.24
CA GLN A 69 -5.08 10.60 -7.10
C GLN A 69 -4.56 10.23 -5.69
N GLU A 70 -5.32 10.51 -4.65
CA GLU A 70 -4.98 10.14 -3.27
C GLU A 70 -4.91 8.61 -3.11
N LEU A 71 -5.88 7.88 -3.67
CA LEU A 71 -5.87 6.43 -3.67
C LEU A 71 -4.67 5.85 -4.44
N TYR A 72 -4.35 6.43 -5.60
CA TYR A 72 -3.17 6.04 -6.36
C TYR A 72 -1.89 6.26 -5.54
N ASN A 73 -1.75 7.42 -4.91
CA ASN A 73 -0.58 7.74 -4.10
C ASN A 73 -0.43 6.77 -2.91
N ALA A 74 -1.54 6.47 -2.22
CA ALA A 74 -1.55 5.50 -1.13
C ALA A 74 -1.17 4.08 -1.61
N ARG A 75 -1.73 3.63 -2.74
CA ARG A 75 -1.40 2.34 -3.35
C ARG A 75 0.06 2.28 -3.81
N SER A 76 0.57 3.37 -4.38
CA SER A 76 1.94 3.47 -4.85
C SER A 76 2.93 3.36 -3.69
N ALA A 77 2.65 4.03 -2.57
CA ALA A 77 3.45 3.95 -1.36
C ALA A 77 3.44 2.52 -0.78
N ALA A 78 2.25 1.94 -0.59
CA ALA A 78 2.13 0.57 -0.09
C ALA A 78 2.79 -0.47 -1.02
N LEU A 79 2.71 -0.28 -2.34
CA LEU A 79 3.38 -1.16 -3.29
C LEU A 79 4.90 -1.05 -3.18
N ALA A 80 5.43 0.15 -2.96
CA ALA A 80 6.87 0.34 -2.77
C ALA A 80 7.37 -0.38 -1.50
N GLU A 81 6.60 -0.33 -0.41
CA GLU A 81 6.90 -1.06 0.82
C GLU A 81 6.85 -2.59 0.61
N LEU A 82 5.79 -3.11 -0.02
CA LEU A 82 5.68 -4.53 -0.32
C LEU A 82 6.81 -5.03 -1.22
N VAL A 83 7.21 -4.25 -2.22
CA VAL A 83 8.35 -4.58 -3.09
C VAL A 83 9.64 -4.64 -2.27
N ALA A 84 9.87 -3.66 -1.38
CA ALA A 84 11.03 -3.64 -0.51
C ALA A 84 11.08 -4.87 0.42
N GLU A 85 9.96 -5.22 1.06
CA GLU A 85 9.86 -6.42 1.91
C GLU A 85 10.22 -7.70 1.15
N VAL A 86 9.66 -7.86 -0.06
CA VAL A 86 9.95 -9.04 -0.91
C VAL A 86 11.41 -9.09 -1.32
N LEU A 87 12.01 -7.95 -1.67
CA LEU A 87 13.42 -7.88 -2.07
C LEU A 87 14.36 -8.21 -0.90
N LEU A 88 14.11 -7.62 0.28
CA LEU A 88 14.89 -7.90 1.48
C LEU A 88 14.77 -9.37 1.90
N ALA A 89 13.56 -9.92 1.91
CA ALA A 89 13.34 -11.34 2.23
C ALA A 89 14.07 -12.27 1.27
N ARG A 90 14.02 -11.98 -0.03
CA ARG A 90 14.71 -12.76 -1.07
C ARG A 90 16.23 -12.70 -0.94
N GLU A 91 16.78 -11.51 -0.64
CA GLU A 91 18.22 -11.35 -0.46
C GLU A 91 18.71 -12.03 0.83
N ALA A 92 17.94 -11.93 1.92
CA ALA A 92 18.22 -12.63 3.16
C ALA A 92 18.21 -14.17 2.98
N GLU A 93 17.22 -14.69 2.27
CA GLU A 93 17.14 -16.13 1.91
C GLU A 93 18.37 -16.57 1.08
N LYS A 94 18.73 -15.78 0.06
CA LYS A 94 19.90 -16.04 -0.80
C LYS A 94 21.21 -16.12 0.00
N ARG A 95 21.32 -15.30 1.07
CA ARG A 95 22.49 -15.26 1.96
C ARG A 95 22.42 -16.26 3.11
N GLY A 96 21.26 -16.87 3.34
CA GLY A 96 21.03 -17.80 4.46
C GLY A 96 21.01 -17.14 5.83
N ILE A 97 20.56 -15.87 5.90
CA ILE A 97 20.43 -15.04 7.10
C ILE A 97 18.99 -14.56 7.27
N THR A 98 18.68 -13.98 8.42
CA THR A 98 17.39 -13.32 8.64
C THR A 98 17.34 -11.93 7.99
N VAL A 99 16.13 -11.38 7.81
CA VAL A 99 15.97 -10.00 7.31
C VAL A 99 16.56 -8.98 8.29
N ASP A 100 16.42 -9.23 9.60
CA ASP A 100 16.98 -8.34 10.62
C ASP A 100 18.52 -8.33 10.58
N GLU A 101 19.15 -9.49 10.39
CA GLU A 101 20.59 -9.59 10.21
C GLU A 101 21.06 -8.89 8.92
N LEU A 102 20.28 -8.98 7.85
CA LEU A 102 20.55 -8.29 6.59
C LEU A 102 20.48 -6.77 6.79
N ILE A 103 19.46 -6.26 7.47
CA ILE A 103 19.29 -4.83 7.76
C ILE A 103 20.47 -4.33 8.61
N GLU A 104 20.85 -5.07 9.63
CA GLU A 104 21.99 -4.71 10.49
C GLU A 104 23.30 -4.64 9.69
N GLN A 105 23.54 -5.60 8.80
CA GLN A 105 24.79 -5.68 8.02
C GLN A 105 24.90 -4.63 6.91
N GLU A 106 23.78 -4.34 6.23
CA GLU A 106 23.81 -3.56 4.98
C GLU A 106 23.22 -2.15 5.13
N ILE A 107 22.50 -1.89 6.22
CA ILE A 107 21.86 -0.60 6.44
C ILE A 107 22.38 0.04 7.73
N THR A 108 22.14 -0.61 8.89
CA THR A 108 22.50 -0.01 10.18
C THR A 108 24.00 0.22 10.31
N SER A 109 24.82 -0.72 9.82
CA SER A 109 26.29 -0.58 9.89
C SER A 109 26.85 0.49 8.97
N ASP A 110 26.15 0.87 7.92
CA ASP A 110 26.56 1.89 6.95
C ASP A 110 26.07 3.31 7.30
N VAL A 111 25.22 3.43 8.35
CA VAL A 111 24.77 4.74 8.86
C VAL A 111 25.94 5.49 9.46
N THR A 112 26.14 6.72 9.01
CA THR A 112 27.21 7.59 9.53
C THR A 112 26.80 8.12 10.92
N PRO A 113 27.62 7.95 11.97
CA PRO A 113 27.30 8.50 13.28
C PRO A 113 27.16 10.03 13.26
N VAL A 114 26.06 10.55 13.76
CA VAL A 114 25.79 11.99 13.84
C VAL A 114 26.70 12.63 14.87
N THR A 115 27.48 13.63 14.47
CA THR A 115 28.40 14.39 15.31
C THR A 115 27.70 15.56 16.01
N ASP A 116 28.38 16.17 16.99
CA ASP A 116 27.87 17.39 17.63
C ASP A 116 27.89 18.59 16.66
N GLU A 117 28.83 18.62 15.74
CA GLU A 117 28.91 19.61 14.67
C GLU A 117 27.70 19.54 13.72
N ASP A 118 27.20 18.34 13.41
CA ASP A 118 25.99 18.16 12.60
C ASP A 118 24.75 18.68 13.35
N ILE A 119 24.66 18.41 14.64
CA ILE A 119 23.58 18.91 15.49
C ILE A 119 23.61 20.45 15.55
N ASP A 120 24.80 21.04 15.72
CA ASP A 120 24.97 22.49 15.77
C ASP A 120 24.61 23.12 14.43
N ALA A 121 25.04 22.54 13.33
CA ALA A 121 24.70 23.02 11.98
C ALA A 121 23.18 22.95 11.73
N PHE A 122 22.54 21.84 12.09
CA PHE A 122 21.09 21.69 11.96
C PHE A 122 20.33 22.70 12.83
N TYR A 123 20.77 22.88 14.07
CA TYR A 123 20.16 23.84 15.01
C TYR A 123 20.23 25.28 14.46
N GLU A 124 21.40 25.71 13.99
CA GLU A 124 21.56 27.07 13.44
C GLU A 124 20.71 27.30 12.19
N GLN A 125 20.62 26.32 11.30
CA GLN A 125 19.78 26.40 10.09
C GLN A 125 18.30 26.49 10.40
N ASN A 126 17.85 25.87 11.49
CA ASN A 126 16.43 25.71 11.83
C ASN A 126 15.98 26.56 13.03
N ARG A 127 16.80 27.50 13.54
CA ARG A 127 16.54 28.31 14.74
C ARG A 127 15.15 28.95 14.77
N VAL A 128 14.66 29.45 13.63
CA VAL A 128 13.36 30.09 13.53
C VAL A 128 12.23 29.11 13.82
N GLY A 129 12.35 27.87 13.33
CA GLY A 129 11.36 26.81 13.55
C GLY A 129 11.36 26.26 14.97
N LEU A 130 12.49 26.36 15.69
CA LEU A 130 12.68 25.84 17.03
C LEU A 130 12.10 26.76 18.15
N ARG A 131 11.48 27.87 17.77
CA ARG A 131 10.67 28.74 18.65
C ARG A 131 11.36 29.14 19.96
N GLY A 132 12.68 29.37 19.92
CA GLY A 132 13.46 29.82 21.09
C GLY A 132 13.93 28.71 22.03
N GLN A 133 13.73 27.45 21.68
CA GLN A 133 14.37 26.31 22.39
C GLN A 133 15.88 26.40 22.23
N THR A 134 16.62 26.04 23.28
CA THR A 134 18.08 26.02 23.23
C THR A 134 18.60 24.73 22.56
N ARG A 135 19.82 24.80 22.04
CA ARG A 135 20.53 23.63 21.46
C ARG A 135 20.52 22.42 22.39
N ASP A 136 20.78 22.64 23.69
CA ASP A 136 20.84 21.56 24.68
C ASP A 136 19.48 20.90 24.92
N GLN A 137 18.38 21.65 24.76
CA GLN A 137 17.02 21.13 24.90
C GLN A 137 16.60 20.24 23.72
N VAL A 138 17.03 20.60 22.51
CA VAL A 138 16.61 19.89 21.27
C VAL A 138 17.69 18.98 20.68
N GLY A 139 18.92 19.06 21.17
CA GLY A 139 20.04 18.28 20.65
C GLY A 139 19.77 16.76 20.55
N PRO A 140 19.20 16.12 21.58
CA PRO A 140 18.87 14.69 21.50
C PRO A 140 17.85 14.38 20.38
N GLN A 141 16.82 15.21 20.21
CA GLN A 141 15.82 15.03 19.15
C GLN A 141 16.40 15.30 17.76
N ILE A 142 17.30 16.28 17.64
CA ILE A 142 18.01 16.55 16.38
C ILE A 142 18.89 15.35 16.01
N ARG A 143 19.60 14.77 16.96
CA ARG A 143 20.41 13.58 16.75
C ARG A 143 19.58 12.42 16.22
N GLU A 144 18.50 12.07 16.93
CA GLU A 144 17.58 11.00 16.53
C GLU A 144 16.99 11.24 15.13
N PHE A 145 16.63 12.48 14.83
CA PHE A 145 16.12 12.86 13.51
C PHE A 145 17.16 12.66 12.41
N LEU A 146 18.40 13.12 12.62
CA LEU A 146 19.47 13.00 11.63
C LEU A 146 19.89 11.54 11.42
N GLU A 147 19.99 10.76 12.49
CA GLU A 147 20.29 9.32 12.42
C GLU A 147 19.20 8.56 11.66
N SER A 148 17.91 8.83 11.95
CA SER A 148 16.79 8.25 11.23
C SER A 148 16.74 8.66 9.75
N GLN A 149 17.11 9.90 9.44
CA GLN A 149 17.19 10.39 8.06
C GLN A 149 18.29 9.69 7.29
N ASP A 150 19.47 9.55 7.87
CA ASP A 150 20.61 8.88 7.23
C ASP A 150 20.32 7.39 7.02
N GLU A 151 19.77 6.70 8.03
CA GLU A 151 19.31 5.31 7.90
C GLU A 151 18.29 5.15 6.76
N GLY A 152 17.35 6.09 6.63
CA GLY A 152 16.38 6.11 5.53
C GLY A 152 17.04 6.22 4.16
N ILE A 153 18.09 7.04 4.03
CA ILE A 153 18.86 7.21 2.78
C ILE A 153 19.63 5.94 2.44
N VAL A 154 20.35 5.36 3.41
CA VAL A 154 21.10 4.12 3.22
C VAL A 154 20.17 2.98 2.83
N ARG A 155 19.04 2.83 3.56
CA ARG A 155 18.00 1.83 3.27
C ARG A 155 17.44 1.99 1.85
N GLN A 156 17.09 3.20 1.45
CA GLN A 156 16.55 3.46 0.12
C GLN A 156 17.57 3.10 -0.96
N SER A 157 18.82 3.50 -0.79
CA SER A 157 19.91 3.19 -1.72
C SER A 157 20.12 1.68 -1.89
N TYR A 158 20.10 0.94 -0.77
CA TYR A 158 20.24 -0.50 -0.78
C TYR A 158 19.07 -1.19 -1.51
N ILE A 159 17.84 -0.78 -1.20
CA ILE A 159 16.62 -1.31 -1.86
C ILE A 159 16.63 -0.98 -3.36
N ASP A 160 17.06 0.21 -3.76
CA ASP A 160 17.13 0.58 -5.18
C ASP A 160 18.16 -0.30 -5.92
N GLY A 161 19.29 -0.62 -5.32
CA GLY A 161 20.23 -1.61 -5.85
C GLY A 161 19.60 -2.99 -6.05
N LEU A 162 18.85 -3.49 -5.05
CA LEU A 162 18.14 -4.78 -5.16
C LEU A 162 17.04 -4.75 -6.23
N ARG A 163 16.35 -3.61 -6.41
CA ARG A 163 15.34 -3.43 -7.46
C ARG A 163 15.93 -3.54 -8.86
N ASP A 164 17.08 -2.89 -9.07
CA ASP A 164 17.78 -2.92 -10.34
C ASP A 164 18.27 -4.33 -10.70
N GLU A 165 18.86 -5.04 -9.72
CA GLU A 165 19.27 -6.43 -9.89
C GLU A 165 18.12 -7.38 -10.20
N ALA A 166 16.98 -7.19 -9.53
CA ALA A 166 15.81 -8.04 -9.70
C ALA A 166 14.98 -7.71 -10.97
N GLY A 167 15.23 -6.59 -11.62
CA GLY A 167 14.45 -6.14 -12.78
C GLY A 167 12.99 -5.89 -12.44
N VAL A 168 12.70 -5.21 -11.33
CA VAL A 168 11.33 -4.98 -10.84
C VAL A 168 10.53 -4.15 -11.84
N HIS A 169 9.38 -4.69 -12.27
CA HIS A 169 8.44 -4.00 -13.14
C HIS A 169 7.15 -3.65 -12.40
N VAL A 170 6.80 -2.36 -12.35
CA VAL A 170 5.58 -1.85 -11.72
C VAL A 170 4.54 -1.53 -12.79
N ALA A 171 3.38 -2.19 -12.73
CA ALA A 171 2.27 -2.01 -13.66
C ALA A 171 1.17 -1.08 -13.12
N LEU A 172 1.34 -0.50 -11.92
CA LEU A 172 0.37 0.43 -11.33
C LEU A 172 0.36 1.74 -12.12
N SER A 173 -0.79 2.07 -12.72
CA SER A 173 -0.94 3.27 -13.54
C SER A 173 -1.67 4.38 -12.80
N PRO A 174 -1.28 5.65 -12.97
CA PRO A 174 -2.00 6.79 -12.38
C PRO A 174 -3.40 6.93 -13.00
N PRO A 175 -4.36 7.53 -12.27
CA PRO A 175 -5.68 7.82 -12.81
C PRO A 175 -5.58 8.79 -13.99
N ARG A 176 -6.34 8.51 -15.05
CA ARG A 176 -6.40 9.35 -16.25
C ARG A 176 -7.83 9.80 -16.47
N VAL A 177 -8.03 11.10 -16.55
CA VAL A 177 -9.31 11.68 -16.94
C VAL A 177 -9.33 11.83 -18.45
N PRO A 178 -10.34 11.28 -19.15
CA PRO A 178 -10.51 11.53 -20.57
C PRO A 178 -10.86 13.00 -20.78
N VAL A 179 -10.05 13.71 -21.54
CA VAL A 179 -10.29 15.11 -21.90
C VAL A 179 -10.82 15.15 -23.31
N THR A 180 -12.03 15.71 -23.50
CA THR A 180 -12.58 15.98 -24.82
C THR A 180 -12.28 17.41 -25.20
N VAL A 181 -11.43 17.60 -26.20
CA VAL A 181 -11.13 18.93 -26.76
C VAL A 181 -12.20 19.26 -27.79
N ALA A 182 -12.90 20.39 -27.60
CA ALA A 182 -13.92 20.81 -28.57
C ALA A 182 -13.25 21.29 -29.87
N SER A 183 -13.87 20.96 -31.00
CA SER A 183 -13.33 21.26 -32.33
C SER A 183 -13.16 22.73 -32.67
N ASN A 184 -13.74 23.62 -31.84
CA ASN A 184 -13.65 25.08 -31.95
C ASN A 184 -12.56 25.71 -31.08
N GLU A 185 -11.81 24.91 -30.33
CA GLU A 185 -10.75 25.39 -29.43
C GLU A 185 -9.44 25.62 -30.20
N ARG A 186 -8.60 26.50 -29.67
CA ARG A 186 -7.28 26.77 -30.24
C ARG A 186 -6.32 25.65 -29.90
N ILE A 187 -6.13 24.72 -30.83
CA ILE A 187 -5.22 23.59 -30.70
C ILE A 187 -3.89 23.97 -31.35
N ARG A 188 -2.78 23.67 -30.67
CA ARG A 188 -1.42 23.76 -31.21
C ARG A 188 -0.72 22.40 -31.04
N GLY A 189 -0.06 21.92 -32.06
CA GLY A 189 0.69 20.67 -32.02
C GLY A 189 0.05 19.57 -32.87
N SER A 190 0.61 18.36 -32.74
CA SER A 190 0.09 17.19 -33.44
C SER A 190 -1.11 16.61 -32.71
N GLY A 191 -2.10 16.13 -33.49
CA GLY A 191 -3.25 15.38 -32.95
C GLY A 191 -2.84 14.04 -32.31
N ASP A 192 -1.66 13.52 -32.66
CA ASP A 192 -1.11 12.25 -32.17
C ASP A 192 -0.07 12.46 -31.06
N ALA A 193 -0.03 13.64 -30.43
CA ALA A 193 0.90 13.91 -29.35
C ALA A 193 0.59 13.05 -28.12
N GLU A 194 1.63 12.43 -27.53
CA GLU A 194 1.49 11.57 -26.34
C GLU A 194 1.08 12.36 -25.08
N VAL A 195 1.34 13.67 -25.07
CA VAL A 195 1.02 14.58 -23.95
C VAL A 195 0.19 15.73 -24.47
N THR A 196 -0.95 15.98 -23.82
CA THR A 196 -1.81 17.13 -24.06
C THR A 196 -1.75 18.08 -22.86
N ILE A 197 -1.41 19.34 -23.12
CA ILE A 197 -1.40 20.42 -22.11
C ILE A 197 -2.62 21.31 -22.37
N ILE A 198 -3.45 21.49 -21.34
CA ILE A 198 -4.60 22.40 -21.39
C ILE A 198 -4.27 23.63 -20.58
N GLU A 199 -4.28 24.78 -21.25
CA GLU A 199 -4.07 26.07 -20.62
C GLU A 199 -5.41 26.80 -20.46
N TYR A 200 -5.72 27.22 -19.24
CA TYR A 200 -6.84 28.10 -18.95
C TYR A 200 -6.27 29.49 -18.64
N SER A 201 -6.54 30.46 -19.49
CA SER A 201 -6.14 31.86 -19.28
C SER A 201 -7.38 32.70 -18.99
N ASP A 202 -7.42 33.32 -17.83
CA ASP A 202 -8.42 34.35 -17.50
C ASP A 202 -7.82 35.73 -17.81
N PHE A 203 -8.39 36.39 -18.82
CA PHE A 203 -8.01 37.75 -19.23
C PHE A 203 -8.94 38.72 -18.51
N GLN A 204 -8.57 39.18 -17.31
CA GLN A 204 -9.22 40.31 -16.64
C GLN A 204 -8.58 41.60 -17.01
#